data_302778a2a7130a3bd46d3eca0087609f
#
_entry.id   302778a2a7130a3bd46d3eca0087609f
#
_cell.length_a   1.000
_cell.length_b   1.000
_cell.length_c   1.000
_cell.angle_alpha   90.00
_cell.angle_beta   90.00
_cell.angle_gamma   90.00
#
_symmetry.space_group_name_H-M   'P 1'
#
loop_
_entity.id
_entity.type
_entity.pdbx_description
1 polymer ?
#
loop_
_entity_poly.entity_id
_entity_poly.type
_entity_poly.pdbx_seq_one_letter_code
_entity_poly.pdbx_strand_id
1 'polypeptide(L)'
;MKVAMIGHKDFPSRSGGVEVMVGGLATSLVRRGYEVTVYNRGLQKGQNVYTTEGVQARRIFTFQKASLNAMVYSFLATFDALTRDCDVIHYHAIGPSVPLVIAKLFGKHTVCTVHGLNWKVDKWGGFASAYLKLGERVAAKYADDLVVLSESEWNYFQEKYDRTAILIPNAVQMRQPLPCNLIREKYGLEAGSYILYVGRISPEKGPLDLVEGYLKAHTDKKLVLAGPFAETEYCTTVREKIAGNPNIITTGYVVGDALLELYSNCALFVLPSHTEGLSLSLLEALSLGVKCLVSDIPENTTVTADYGTEFRTEDTDSLARALERDTARPLTPEQREAQVDYVRAQTCPDWEAILVDDGSPDGCGALCDAAARQDARFRVIHQKNAGVGAARNAGLAAARGTYVQFLDSDDALEPQMVEVLCRTARQTDADLILFGGYEEHYAADGTRTGCTDIAPVLEGVYRGDPCPQLFPQLSAMSLVTRQLFRRRCIEEGNCRFTDYKIAEDALF
;
A
#
# COMPACT_ATOMS: atom_id res chain seq x y z
N MET A 1 22.17 -4.06 -4.29
CA MET A 1 21.43 -5.20 -3.71
C MET A 1 20.56 -5.82 -4.78
N LYS A 2 20.51 -7.15 -4.84
CA LYS A 2 19.78 -7.92 -5.86
C LYS A 2 18.55 -8.56 -5.24
N VAL A 3 17.39 -8.26 -5.77
CA VAL A 3 16.07 -8.70 -5.24
C VAL A 3 15.41 -9.66 -6.23
N ALA A 4 14.99 -10.83 -5.76
CA ALA A 4 14.20 -11.80 -6.52
C ALA A 4 12.74 -11.77 -6.03
N MET A 5 11.76 -11.55 -6.90
CA MET A 5 10.34 -11.53 -6.56
C MET A 5 9.63 -12.77 -7.11
N ILE A 6 8.99 -13.53 -6.22
CA ILE A 6 8.33 -14.83 -6.53
C ILE A 6 6.90 -14.80 -6.02
N GLY A 7 5.91 -15.22 -6.84
CA GLY A 7 4.54 -15.43 -6.35
C GLY A 7 3.44 -14.92 -7.27
N HIS A 8 3.70 -13.91 -8.07
CA HIS A 8 2.79 -13.41 -9.09
C HIS A 8 2.69 -14.37 -10.30
N LYS A 9 1.80 -14.07 -11.25
CA LYS A 9 1.62 -14.90 -12.45
C LYS A 9 2.49 -14.42 -13.59
N ASP A 10 2.43 -13.14 -13.91
CA ASP A 10 3.11 -12.55 -15.07
C ASP A 10 3.48 -11.10 -14.82
N PHE A 11 4.58 -10.63 -15.44
CA PHE A 11 5.05 -9.26 -15.44
C PHE A 11 5.62 -8.92 -16.83
N PRO A 12 5.29 -7.74 -17.40
CA PRO A 12 4.33 -6.77 -16.89
C PRO A 12 2.89 -7.25 -17.08
N SER A 13 2.07 -7.11 -16.05
CA SER A 13 0.65 -7.50 -16.11
C SER A 13 -0.18 -6.68 -15.10
N ARG A 14 -1.42 -6.43 -15.45
CA ARG A 14 -2.44 -5.81 -14.59
C ARG A 14 -3.65 -6.73 -14.37
N SER A 15 -3.48 -8.04 -14.61
CA SER A 15 -4.57 -9.02 -14.55
C SER A 15 -5.08 -9.33 -13.14
N GLY A 16 -4.43 -8.80 -12.10
CA GLY A 16 -4.83 -8.95 -10.70
C GLY A 16 -4.07 -8.00 -9.79
N GLY A 17 -4.56 -7.82 -8.56
CA GLY A 17 -3.97 -6.91 -7.58
C GLY A 17 -2.51 -7.24 -7.25
N VAL A 18 -2.18 -8.53 -7.12
CA VAL A 18 -0.79 -8.98 -6.87
C VAL A 18 0.14 -8.57 -8.02
N GLU A 19 -0.29 -8.75 -9.27
CA GLU A 19 0.47 -8.37 -10.45
C GLU A 19 0.73 -6.86 -10.51
N VAL A 20 -0.29 -6.05 -10.22
CA VAL A 20 -0.19 -4.58 -10.18
C VAL A 20 0.79 -4.15 -9.08
N MET A 21 0.67 -4.72 -7.88
CA MET A 21 1.52 -4.37 -6.74
C MET A 21 2.98 -4.80 -6.99
N VAL A 22 3.22 -6.03 -7.44
CA VAL A 22 4.57 -6.52 -7.77
C VAL A 22 5.21 -5.67 -8.87
N GLY A 23 4.44 -5.30 -9.90
CA GLY A 23 4.91 -4.43 -10.98
C GLY A 23 5.33 -3.04 -10.46
N GLY A 24 4.48 -2.40 -9.66
CA GLY A 24 4.78 -1.11 -9.05
C GLY A 24 5.99 -1.15 -8.12
N LEU A 25 6.07 -2.18 -7.27
CA LEU A 25 7.21 -2.36 -6.36
C LEU A 25 8.51 -2.63 -7.12
N ALA A 26 8.50 -3.55 -8.10
CA ALA A 26 9.69 -3.88 -8.88
C ALA A 26 10.26 -2.68 -9.63
N THR A 27 9.40 -1.90 -10.30
CA THR A 27 9.83 -0.70 -11.03
C THR A 27 10.32 0.41 -10.09
N SER A 28 9.69 0.55 -8.92
CA SER A 28 10.13 1.52 -7.91
C SER A 28 11.49 1.16 -7.31
N LEU A 29 11.76 -0.12 -7.05
CA LEU A 29 13.06 -0.57 -6.58
C LEU A 29 14.15 -0.37 -7.64
N VAL A 30 13.86 -0.63 -8.92
CA VAL A 30 14.81 -0.35 -10.00
C VAL A 30 15.16 1.13 -10.08
N ARG A 31 14.18 2.03 -9.94
CA ARG A 31 14.43 3.49 -9.90
C ARG A 31 15.31 3.90 -8.72
N ARG A 32 15.29 3.15 -7.63
CA ARG A 32 16.14 3.33 -6.45
C ARG A 32 17.52 2.63 -6.57
N GLY A 33 17.86 2.06 -7.72
CA GLY A 33 19.17 1.47 -7.99
C GLY A 33 19.30 -0.01 -7.59
N TYR A 34 18.21 -0.69 -7.24
CA TYR A 34 18.25 -2.13 -6.99
C TYR A 34 18.20 -2.93 -8.29
N GLU A 35 18.88 -4.07 -8.34
CA GLU A 35 18.73 -5.05 -9.40
C GLU A 35 17.55 -5.98 -9.08
N VAL A 36 16.48 -5.89 -9.86
CA VAL A 36 15.25 -6.64 -9.59
C VAL A 36 15.01 -7.70 -10.65
N THR A 37 14.84 -8.94 -10.21
CA THR A 37 14.41 -10.06 -11.05
C THR A 37 13.02 -10.53 -10.61
N VAL A 38 12.06 -10.53 -11.53
CA VAL A 38 10.70 -11.06 -11.29
C VAL A 38 10.54 -12.41 -11.98
N TYR A 39 9.87 -13.35 -11.32
CA TYR A 39 9.70 -14.72 -11.81
C TYR A 39 8.27 -14.93 -12.30
N ASN A 40 8.08 -15.09 -13.61
CA ASN A 40 6.80 -15.32 -14.25
C ASN A 40 6.48 -16.81 -14.36
N ARG A 41 5.19 -17.15 -14.36
CA ARG A 41 4.74 -18.56 -14.45
C ARG A 41 4.59 -19.01 -15.90
N GLY A 42 5.10 -20.21 -16.19
CA GLY A 42 4.95 -20.88 -17.48
C GLY A 42 5.92 -20.40 -18.54
N LEU A 43 6.59 -21.38 -19.17
CA LEU A 43 7.46 -21.11 -20.31
C LEU A 43 6.63 -20.73 -21.54
N GLN A 44 7.16 -19.85 -22.36
CA GLN A 44 6.59 -19.47 -23.65
C GLN A 44 7.55 -19.89 -24.79
N LYS A 45 6.97 -20.14 -25.97
CA LYS A 45 7.78 -20.32 -27.18
C LYS A 45 8.46 -18.98 -27.49
N GLY A 46 9.81 -18.99 -27.50
CA GLY A 46 10.62 -17.81 -27.74
C GLY A 46 11.36 -17.34 -26.50
N GLN A 47 11.21 -16.07 -26.14
CA GLN A 47 12.01 -15.44 -25.06
C GLN A 47 11.46 -15.70 -23.67
N ASN A 48 12.19 -16.46 -22.85
CA ASN A 48 11.84 -16.74 -21.46
C ASN A 48 12.62 -15.86 -20.45
N VAL A 49 13.50 -14.99 -20.94
CA VAL A 49 14.18 -13.96 -20.16
C VAL A 49 14.15 -12.66 -20.97
N TYR A 50 13.66 -11.60 -20.36
CA TYR A 50 13.57 -10.29 -20.98
C TYR A 50 13.66 -9.19 -19.92
N THR A 51 13.95 -7.97 -20.38
CA THR A 51 13.97 -6.79 -19.50
C THR A 51 12.93 -5.80 -19.98
N THR A 52 12.14 -5.30 -19.07
CA THR A 52 11.17 -4.24 -19.33
C THR A 52 11.10 -3.30 -18.12
N GLU A 53 11.02 -2.00 -18.36
CA GLU A 53 11.07 -0.97 -17.31
C GLU A 53 12.27 -1.10 -16.34
N GLY A 54 13.41 -1.62 -16.84
CA GLY A 54 14.60 -1.90 -16.04
C GLY A 54 14.55 -3.17 -15.20
N VAL A 55 13.38 -3.82 -15.11
CA VAL A 55 13.18 -5.06 -14.36
C VAL A 55 13.50 -6.26 -15.24
N GLN A 56 14.32 -7.20 -14.75
CA GLN A 56 14.56 -8.47 -15.40
C GLN A 56 13.40 -9.43 -15.13
N ALA A 57 12.73 -9.92 -16.16
CA ALA A 57 11.67 -10.91 -16.05
C ALA A 57 12.16 -12.29 -16.53
N ARG A 58 11.85 -13.34 -15.78
CA ARG A 58 12.24 -14.72 -16.08
C ARG A 58 11.03 -15.64 -15.98
N ARG A 59 10.81 -16.47 -17.00
CA ARG A 59 9.72 -17.45 -17.05
C ARG A 59 10.20 -18.80 -16.54
N ILE A 60 9.46 -19.34 -15.58
CA ILE A 60 9.74 -20.62 -14.93
C ILE A 60 8.68 -21.64 -15.35
N PHE A 61 9.13 -22.85 -15.62
CA PHE A 61 8.22 -23.97 -15.94
C PHE A 61 7.21 -24.19 -14.81
N THR A 62 5.98 -24.51 -15.21
CA THR A 62 4.94 -24.98 -14.30
C THR A 62 3.87 -25.76 -15.05
N PHE A 63 3.05 -26.51 -14.31
CA PHE A 63 1.92 -27.24 -14.87
C PHE A 63 0.69 -26.34 -15.03
N GLN A 64 -0.17 -26.68 -16.01
CA GLN A 64 -1.44 -25.95 -16.20
C GLN A 64 -2.46 -26.22 -15.11
N LYS A 65 -2.34 -27.35 -14.40
CA LYS A 65 -3.27 -27.74 -13.32
C LYS A 65 -3.16 -26.78 -12.15
N ALA A 66 -4.26 -26.13 -11.80
CA ALA A 66 -4.30 -25.01 -10.82
C ALA A 66 -3.64 -25.33 -9.47
N SER A 67 -3.84 -26.56 -8.93
CA SER A 67 -3.28 -26.98 -7.64
C SER A 67 -1.76 -27.16 -7.65
N LEU A 68 -1.16 -27.48 -8.80
CA LEU A 68 0.28 -27.69 -8.94
C LEU A 68 1.00 -26.49 -9.52
N ASN A 69 0.26 -25.59 -10.17
CA ASN A 69 0.82 -24.43 -10.87
C ASN A 69 1.68 -23.56 -9.95
N ALA A 70 1.11 -23.04 -8.88
CA ALA A 70 1.83 -22.16 -7.96
C ALA A 70 2.93 -22.88 -7.18
N MET A 71 2.68 -24.15 -6.79
CA MET A 71 3.62 -24.95 -6.02
C MET A 71 4.91 -25.23 -6.79
N VAL A 72 4.81 -25.88 -7.97
CA VAL A 72 6.00 -26.24 -8.78
C VAL A 72 6.76 -25.00 -9.20
N TYR A 73 6.05 -23.97 -9.66
CA TYR A 73 6.65 -22.70 -10.02
C TYR A 73 7.48 -22.12 -8.87
N SER A 74 6.95 -22.01 -7.66
CA SER A 74 7.62 -21.33 -6.55
C SER A 74 8.90 -22.07 -6.12
N PHE A 75 8.89 -23.40 -6.11
CA PHE A 75 10.10 -24.18 -5.83
C PHE A 75 11.18 -23.96 -6.90
N LEU A 76 10.82 -24.09 -8.17
CA LEU A 76 11.78 -23.91 -9.27
C LEU A 76 12.31 -22.47 -9.35
N ALA A 77 11.44 -21.48 -9.13
CA ALA A 77 11.85 -20.08 -9.07
C ALA A 77 12.82 -19.82 -7.90
N THR A 78 12.57 -20.41 -6.73
CA THR A 78 13.48 -20.31 -5.59
C THR A 78 14.84 -20.90 -5.91
N PHE A 79 14.89 -22.10 -6.52
CA PHE A 79 16.17 -22.68 -6.91
C PHE A 79 16.92 -21.86 -7.97
N ASP A 80 16.21 -21.31 -8.98
CA ASP A 80 16.84 -20.40 -9.96
C ASP A 80 17.38 -19.13 -9.27
N ALA A 81 16.62 -18.55 -8.35
CA ALA A 81 17.06 -17.37 -7.59
C ALA A 81 18.30 -17.65 -6.75
N LEU A 82 18.38 -18.80 -6.09
CA LEU A 82 19.56 -19.23 -5.32
C LEU A 82 20.83 -19.38 -6.17
N THR A 83 20.69 -19.80 -7.44
CA THR A 83 21.84 -19.93 -8.36
C THR A 83 22.34 -18.60 -8.92
N ARG A 84 21.62 -17.48 -8.68
CA ARG A 84 21.89 -16.17 -9.29
C ARG A 84 22.41 -15.10 -8.34
N ASP A 85 22.86 -15.51 -7.17
CA ASP A 85 23.47 -14.61 -6.19
C ASP A 85 22.57 -13.42 -5.83
N CYS A 86 21.26 -13.67 -5.60
CA CYS A 86 20.36 -12.65 -5.04
C CYS A 86 20.62 -12.47 -3.55
N ASP A 87 20.45 -11.24 -3.08
CA ASP A 87 20.58 -10.90 -1.66
C ASP A 87 19.28 -11.18 -0.92
N VAL A 88 18.14 -10.80 -1.52
CA VAL A 88 16.79 -10.90 -0.95
C VAL A 88 15.89 -11.71 -1.86
N ILE A 89 15.09 -12.61 -1.29
CA ILE A 89 13.99 -13.28 -1.99
C ILE A 89 12.68 -12.86 -1.37
N HIS A 90 11.88 -12.12 -2.15
CA HIS A 90 10.58 -11.61 -1.76
C HIS A 90 9.46 -12.49 -2.30
N TYR A 91 8.78 -13.18 -1.41
CA TYR A 91 7.63 -14.02 -1.73
C TYR A 91 6.32 -13.23 -1.63
N HIS A 92 5.48 -13.35 -2.64
CA HIS A 92 4.15 -12.73 -2.70
C HIS A 92 3.07 -13.79 -2.58
N ALA A 93 2.25 -13.71 -1.56
CA ALA A 93 1.22 -14.64 -1.11
C ALA A 93 1.74 -15.89 -0.38
N ILE A 94 0.88 -16.43 0.50
CA ILE A 94 1.21 -17.56 1.40
C ILE A 94 1.49 -18.88 0.66
N GLY A 95 0.84 -19.15 -0.49
CA GLY A 95 1.09 -20.38 -1.24
C GLY A 95 2.52 -20.47 -1.79
N PRO A 96 3.01 -19.47 -2.53
CA PRO A 96 4.37 -19.40 -3.03
C PRO A 96 5.46 -19.36 -1.95
N SER A 97 5.14 -19.06 -0.69
CA SER A 97 6.13 -18.94 0.38
C SER A 97 6.62 -20.27 0.97
N VAL A 98 6.02 -21.39 0.63
CA VAL A 98 6.45 -22.72 1.17
C VAL A 98 7.95 -22.98 0.98
N PRO A 99 8.59 -22.70 -0.18
CA PRO A 99 10.02 -22.90 -0.36
C PRO A 99 10.92 -21.83 0.33
N LEU A 100 10.36 -20.85 1.02
CA LEU A 100 11.09 -19.84 1.76
C LEU A 100 12.11 -20.44 2.74
N VAL A 101 11.75 -21.57 3.40
CA VAL A 101 12.68 -22.29 4.30
C VAL A 101 13.96 -22.69 3.58
N ILE A 102 13.88 -23.08 2.30
CA ILE A 102 15.05 -23.44 1.50
C ILE A 102 15.92 -22.19 1.30
N ALA A 103 15.33 -21.06 0.90
CA ALA A 103 16.06 -19.83 0.72
C ALA A 103 16.81 -19.41 2.01
N LYS A 104 16.14 -19.51 3.15
CA LYS A 104 16.73 -19.23 4.46
C LYS A 104 17.88 -20.18 4.82
N LEU A 105 17.76 -21.48 4.53
CA LEU A 105 18.86 -22.45 4.73
C LEU A 105 20.10 -22.12 3.88
N PHE A 106 19.92 -21.44 2.75
CA PHE A 106 21.02 -20.95 1.91
C PHE A 106 21.48 -19.54 2.29
N GLY A 107 21.07 -19.02 3.47
CA GLY A 107 21.51 -17.74 4.01
C GLY A 107 20.96 -16.51 3.28
N LYS A 108 19.86 -16.64 2.54
CA LYS A 108 19.21 -15.51 1.88
C LYS A 108 18.25 -14.81 2.83
N HIS A 109 18.20 -13.47 2.76
CA HIS A 109 17.19 -12.70 3.46
C HIS A 109 15.82 -12.91 2.78
N THR A 110 14.81 -13.21 3.58
CA THR A 110 13.50 -13.65 3.05
C THR A 110 12.39 -12.72 3.52
N VAL A 111 11.69 -12.15 2.55
CA VAL A 111 10.49 -11.32 2.78
C VAL A 111 9.27 -12.06 2.28
N CYS A 112 8.17 -12.02 3.02
CA CYS A 112 6.89 -12.54 2.56
C CYS A 112 5.79 -11.50 2.71
N THR A 113 5.17 -11.08 1.60
CA THR A 113 3.95 -10.25 1.63
C THR A 113 2.71 -11.13 1.50
N VAL A 114 1.83 -11.04 2.49
CA VAL A 114 0.52 -11.69 2.50
C VAL A 114 -0.47 -10.85 1.71
N HIS A 115 -1.18 -11.45 0.77
CA HIS A 115 -2.20 -10.80 -0.06
C HIS A 115 -3.59 -11.38 0.22
N GLY A 116 -3.94 -11.53 1.48
CA GLY A 116 -5.16 -12.15 1.94
C GLY A 116 -4.98 -13.62 2.34
N LEU A 117 -5.84 -14.07 3.25
CA LEU A 117 -5.85 -15.43 3.77
C LEU A 117 -6.64 -16.35 2.84
N ASN A 118 -6.08 -16.65 1.67
CA ASN A 118 -6.74 -17.33 0.55
C ASN A 118 -7.32 -18.72 0.87
N TRP A 119 -6.93 -19.34 1.97
CA TRP A 119 -7.49 -20.63 2.40
C TRP A 119 -8.88 -20.51 3.04
N LYS A 120 -9.31 -19.31 3.40
CA LYS A 120 -10.69 -19.01 3.87
C LYS A 120 -11.73 -19.11 2.75
N VAL A 121 -11.28 -19.19 1.49
CA VAL A 121 -12.15 -19.26 0.32
C VAL A 121 -12.47 -20.73 0.00
N ASP A 122 -13.74 -21.08 -0.13
CA ASP A 122 -14.24 -22.46 -0.39
C ASP A 122 -13.79 -23.09 -1.71
N LYS A 123 -13.13 -22.31 -2.55
CA LYS A 123 -12.57 -22.69 -3.84
C LYS A 123 -11.51 -23.82 -3.77
N TRP A 124 -10.85 -23.98 -2.61
CA TRP A 124 -9.71 -24.87 -2.49
C TRP A 124 -10.08 -26.22 -1.87
N GLY A 125 -9.97 -27.31 -2.63
CA GLY A 125 -10.09 -28.67 -2.09
C GLY A 125 -9.06 -28.94 -0.98
N GLY A 126 -9.29 -29.99 -0.17
CA GLY A 126 -8.56 -30.26 1.06
C GLY A 126 -7.02 -30.19 0.96
N PHE A 127 -6.43 -30.75 -0.13
CA PHE A 127 -4.96 -30.67 -0.34
C PHE A 127 -4.47 -29.24 -0.57
N ALA A 128 -5.16 -28.45 -1.39
CA ALA A 128 -4.75 -27.08 -1.68
C ALA A 128 -4.90 -26.18 -0.44
N SER A 129 -5.98 -26.35 0.31
CA SER A 129 -6.17 -25.65 1.60
C SER A 129 -5.07 -26.01 2.61
N ALA A 130 -4.71 -27.28 2.72
CA ALA A 130 -3.61 -27.73 3.58
C ALA A 130 -2.26 -27.12 3.17
N TYR A 131 -1.99 -27.04 1.86
CA TYR A 131 -0.78 -26.43 1.32
C TYR A 131 -0.73 -24.92 1.61
N LEU A 132 -1.84 -24.18 1.48
CA LEU A 132 -1.92 -22.77 1.80
C LEU A 132 -1.70 -22.52 3.31
N LYS A 133 -2.30 -23.35 4.17
CA LYS A 133 -2.07 -23.30 5.63
C LYS A 133 -0.64 -23.64 6.01
N LEU A 134 0.02 -24.53 5.26
CA LEU A 134 1.46 -24.77 5.44
C LEU A 134 2.27 -23.54 5.07
N GLY A 135 1.99 -22.90 3.93
CA GLY A 135 2.66 -21.67 3.51
C GLY A 135 2.48 -20.53 4.50
N GLU A 136 1.28 -20.36 5.07
CA GLU A 136 1.02 -19.40 6.12
C GLU A 136 1.89 -19.65 7.37
N ARG A 137 1.97 -20.90 7.83
CA ARG A 137 2.84 -21.28 8.97
C ARG A 137 4.31 -21.04 8.66
N VAL A 138 4.74 -21.36 7.44
CA VAL A 138 6.12 -21.14 6.99
C VAL A 138 6.43 -19.65 6.97
N ALA A 139 5.56 -18.84 6.37
CA ALA A 139 5.75 -17.39 6.34
C ALA A 139 5.81 -16.80 7.76
N ALA A 140 4.85 -17.14 8.62
CA ALA A 140 4.80 -16.66 10.00
C ALA A 140 6.05 -17.01 10.82
N LYS A 141 6.58 -18.25 10.63
CA LYS A 141 7.66 -18.76 11.48
C LYS A 141 9.05 -18.46 10.95
N TYR A 142 9.23 -18.42 9.63
CA TYR A 142 10.56 -18.48 9.03
C TYR A 142 10.90 -17.26 8.15
N ALA A 143 9.92 -16.44 7.72
CA ALA A 143 10.26 -15.21 7.02
C ALA A 143 11.06 -14.27 7.95
N ASP A 144 12.14 -13.67 7.44
CA ASP A 144 12.83 -12.62 8.17
C ASP A 144 11.89 -11.44 8.35
N ASP A 145 11.26 -10.97 7.26
CA ASP A 145 10.21 -9.97 7.28
C ASP A 145 8.88 -10.54 6.79
N LEU A 146 7.85 -10.41 7.61
CA LEU A 146 6.47 -10.73 7.25
C LEU A 146 5.70 -9.43 7.04
N VAL A 147 5.28 -9.18 5.80
CA VAL A 147 4.50 -8.00 5.44
C VAL A 147 3.03 -8.37 5.28
N VAL A 148 2.15 -7.56 5.88
CA VAL A 148 0.69 -7.67 5.77
C VAL A 148 0.09 -6.35 5.26
N LEU A 149 -1.10 -6.41 4.66
CA LEU A 149 -1.70 -5.27 3.97
C LEU A 149 -2.79 -4.57 4.81
N SER A 150 -3.27 -5.20 5.88
CA SER A 150 -4.36 -4.69 6.72
C SER A 150 -4.12 -4.95 8.20
N GLU A 151 -4.75 -4.14 9.05
CA GLU A 151 -4.70 -4.34 10.51
C GLU A 151 -5.35 -5.65 10.92
N SER A 152 -6.38 -6.12 10.22
CA SER A 152 -7.02 -7.40 10.49
C SER A 152 -6.05 -8.57 10.27
N GLU A 153 -5.23 -8.52 9.21
CA GLU A 153 -4.16 -9.50 8.99
C GLU A 153 -3.05 -9.38 10.04
N TRP A 154 -2.68 -8.16 10.41
CA TRP A 154 -1.68 -7.91 11.45
C TRP A 154 -2.10 -8.53 12.79
N ASN A 155 -3.33 -8.25 13.25
CA ASN A 155 -3.90 -8.84 14.47
C ASN A 155 -3.94 -10.38 14.37
N TYR A 156 -4.37 -10.91 13.22
CA TYR A 156 -4.44 -12.35 12.99
C TYR A 156 -3.08 -13.05 13.16
N PHE A 157 -1.99 -12.50 12.60
CA PHE A 157 -0.66 -13.09 12.75
C PHE A 157 -0.12 -12.92 14.18
N GLN A 158 -0.40 -11.81 14.83
CA GLN A 158 -0.04 -11.57 16.23
C GLN A 158 -0.75 -12.56 17.16
N GLU A 159 -2.07 -12.72 17.03
CA GLU A 159 -2.86 -13.60 17.92
C GLU A 159 -2.56 -15.08 17.69
N LYS A 160 -2.44 -15.48 16.43
CA LYS A 160 -2.33 -16.90 16.09
C LYS A 160 -0.91 -17.47 16.19
N TYR A 161 0.08 -16.66 15.87
CA TYR A 161 1.47 -17.10 15.74
C TYR A 161 2.43 -16.37 16.66
N ASP A 162 1.96 -15.42 17.46
CA ASP A 162 2.78 -14.49 18.22
C ASP A 162 3.86 -13.82 17.34
N ARG A 163 3.45 -13.47 16.11
CA ARG A 163 4.33 -12.90 15.08
C ARG A 163 3.94 -11.45 14.80
N THR A 164 4.79 -10.53 15.19
CA THR A 164 4.69 -9.13 14.77
C THR A 164 5.02 -9.04 13.28
N ALA A 165 4.04 -8.65 12.48
CA ALA A 165 4.18 -8.41 11.06
C ALA A 165 4.44 -6.92 10.79
N ILE A 166 5.00 -6.61 9.62
CA ILE A 166 5.15 -5.24 9.14
C ILE A 166 3.88 -4.88 8.36
N LEU A 167 3.13 -3.89 8.81
CA LEU A 167 1.94 -3.42 8.11
C LEU A 167 2.36 -2.43 7.01
N ILE A 168 2.23 -2.84 5.75
CA ILE A 168 2.46 -1.98 4.58
C ILE A 168 1.22 -2.08 3.69
N PRO A 169 0.26 -1.17 3.80
CA PRO A 169 -0.95 -1.18 2.97
C PRO A 169 -0.62 -1.02 1.48
N ASN A 170 -1.51 -1.53 0.63
CA ASN A 170 -1.43 -1.21 -0.79
C ASN A 170 -1.62 0.29 -1.03
N ALA A 171 -0.90 0.83 -1.98
CA ALA A 171 -1.05 2.21 -2.43
C ALA A 171 -1.56 2.26 -3.87
N VAL A 172 -2.25 3.33 -4.22
CA VAL A 172 -2.69 3.63 -5.58
C VAL A 172 -2.09 4.94 -6.06
N GLN A 173 -1.82 5.02 -7.35
CA GLN A 173 -1.37 6.26 -7.94
C GLN A 173 -2.54 7.25 -8.03
N MET A 174 -2.42 8.40 -7.41
CA MET A 174 -3.38 9.50 -7.56
C MET A 174 -3.41 9.94 -9.03
N ARG A 175 -4.58 9.90 -9.64
CA ARG A 175 -4.82 10.30 -11.03
C ARG A 175 -5.88 11.37 -11.11
N GLN A 176 -5.82 12.17 -12.18
CA GLN A 176 -6.91 13.10 -12.49
C GLN A 176 -8.05 12.35 -13.19
N PRO A 177 -9.31 12.64 -12.85
CA PRO A 177 -10.45 12.07 -13.55
C PRO A 177 -10.41 12.39 -15.05
N LEU A 178 -10.84 11.44 -15.86
CA LEU A 178 -10.95 11.61 -17.32
C LEU A 178 -12.41 11.81 -17.77
N PRO A 179 -12.63 12.61 -18.83
CA PRO A 179 -13.96 12.76 -19.43
C PRO A 179 -14.44 11.45 -20.07
N CYS A 180 -15.77 11.31 -20.22
CA CYS A 180 -16.42 10.14 -20.78
C CYS A 180 -16.32 10.14 -22.33
N ASN A 181 -15.24 9.60 -22.89
CA ASN A 181 -14.98 9.54 -24.33
C ASN A 181 -14.88 8.10 -24.84
N LEU A 182 -13.85 7.38 -24.47
CA LEU A 182 -13.60 6.00 -24.93
C LEU A 182 -14.73 5.04 -24.53
N ILE A 183 -15.26 5.18 -23.32
CA ILE A 183 -16.33 4.30 -22.82
C ILE A 183 -17.69 4.63 -23.46
N ARG A 184 -17.90 5.89 -23.88
CA ARG A 184 -19.08 6.26 -24.67
C ARG A 184 -19.02 5.60 -26.05
N GLU A 185 -17.90 5.72 -26.73
CA GLU A 185 -17.72 5.15 -28.07
C GLU A 185 -17.83 3.62 -28.05
N LYS A 186 -17.17 2.98 -27.10
CA LYS A 186 -17.02 1.53 -27.06
C LYS A 186 -18.22 0.79 -26.45
N TYR A 187 -18.84 1.37 -25.42
CA TYR A 187 -19.87 0.70 -24.62
C TYR A 187 -21.21 1.45 -24.55
N GLY A 188 -21.31 2.63 -25.16
CA GLY A 188 -22.51 3.47 -25.10
C GLY A 188 -22.87 3.93 -23.70
N LEU A 189 -21.84 4.23 -22.90
CA LEU A 189 -21.97 4.70 -21.52
C LEU A 189 -21.86 6.22 -21.46
N GLU A 190 -22.72 6.86 -20.67
CA GLU A 190 -22.67 8.28 -20.36
C GLU A 190 -22.25 8.50 -18.90
N ALA A 191 -21.69 9.68 -18.62
CA ALA A 191 -21.30 10.04 -17.26
C ALA A 191 -22.50 9.98 -16.30
N GLY A 192 -22.32 9.33 -15.15
CA GLY A 192 -23.37 9.15 -14.15
C GLY A 192 -24.48 8.18 -14.51
N SER A 193 -24.38 7.46 -15.64
CA SER A 193 -25.45 6.58 -16.12
C SER A 193 -25.32 5.11 -15.66
N TYR A 194 -24.28 4.75 -14.92
CA TYR A 194 -24.02 3.35 -14.59
C TYR A 194 -23.42 3.14 -13.20
N ILE A 195 -23.63 1.95 -12.70
CA ILE A 195 -23.02 1.34 -11.53
C ILE A 195 -21.82 0.54 -12.04
N LEU A 196 -20.67 0.63 -11.38
CA LEU A 196 -19.42 0.00 -11.80
C LEU A 196 -18.96 -1.06 -10.79
N TYR A 197 -18.65 -2.24 -11.29
CA TYR A 197 -17.85 -3.26 -10.62
C TYR A 197 -16.55 -3.44 -11.39
N VAL A 198 -15.42 -3.50 -10.67
CA VAL A 198 -14.09 -3.79 -11.26
C VAL A 198 -13.44 -4.94 -10.48
N GLY A 199 -13.26 -6.07 -11.13
CA GLY A 199 -12.65 -7.22 -10.50
C GLY A 199 -12.82 -8.51 -11.31
N ARG A 200 -12.18 -9.58 -10.87
CA ARG A 200 -12.38 -10.91 -11.44
C ARG A 200 -13.80 -11.39 -11.17
N ILE A 201 -14.40 -12.07 -12.15
CA ILE A 201 -15.69 -12.71 -11.95
C ILE A 201 -15.44 -14.05 -11.25
N SER A 202 -15.50 -14.02 -9.91
CA SER A 202 -15.21 -15.19 -9.07
C SER A 202 -16.01 -15.13 -7.76
N PRO A 203 -16.28 -16.29 -7.13
CA PRO A 203 -17.17 -16.36 -5.95
C PRO A 203 -16.74 -15.41 -4.83
N GLU A 204 -15.46 -15.39 -4.50
CA GLU A 204 -14.90 -14.56 -3.43
C GLU A 204 -15.07 -13.05 -3.65
N LYS A 205 -15.34 -12.62 -4.90
CA LYS A 205 -15.56 -11.22 -5.27
C LYS A 205 -17.04 -10.82 -5.35
N GLY A 206 -17.96 -11.77 -5.21
CA GLY A 206 -19.40 -11.55 -5.09
C GLY A 206 -20.13 -10.93 -6.29
N PRO A 207 -19.65 -10.97 -7.57
CA PRO A 207 -20.36 -10.34 -8.67
C PRO A 207 -21.73 -10.98 -8.96
N LEU A 208 -21.96 -12.24 -8.57
CA LEU A 208 -23.27 -12.86 -8.69
C LEU A 208 -24.29 -12.20 -7.75
N ASP A 209 -23.90 -11.92 -6.50
CA ASP A 209 -24.77 -11.24 -5.54
C ASP A 209 -25.10 -9.83 -6.03
N LEU A 210 -24.10 -9.14 -6.66
CA LEU A 210 -24.32 -7.84 -7.28
C LEU A 210 -25.33 -7.92 -8.42
N VAL A 211 -25.23 -8.89 -9.30
CA VAL A 211 -26.20 -9.09 -10.39
C VAL A 211 -27.57 -9.38 -9.81
N GLU A 212 -27.71 -10.25 -8.82
CA GLU A 212 -28.98 -10.57 -8.21
C GLU A 212 -29.61 -9.40 -7.46
N GLY A 213 -28.78 -8.65 -6.71
CA GLY A 213 -29.22 -7.43 -6.05
C GLY A 213 -29.66 -6.35 -7.04
N TYR A 214 -28.89 -6.19 -8.13
CA TYR A 214 -29.25 -5.24 -9.21
C TYR A 214 -30.56 -5.60 -9.91
N LEU A 215 -30.80 -6.89 -10.18
CA LEU A 215 -32.05 -7.34 -10.78
C LEU A 215 -33.30 -7.13 -9.88
N LYS A 216 -33.10 -7.02 -8.57
CA LYS A 216 -34.15 -6.69 -7.59
C LYS A 216 -34.31 -5.18 -7.41
N ALA A 217 -33.27 -4.40 -7.63
CA ALA A 217 -33.25 -2.96 -7.38
C ALA A 217 -34.02 -2.18 -8.46
N HIS A 218 -34.72 -1.14 -8.03
CA HIS A 218 -35.40 -0.17 -8.91
C HIS A 218 -34.45 1.00 -9.18
N THR A 219 -33.62 0.88 -10.23
CA THR A 219 -32.68 1.93 -10.65
C THR A 219 -32.71 2.10 -12.18
N ASP A 220 -32.51 3.34 -12.62
CA ASP A 220 -32.35 3.69 -14.02
C ASP A 220 -30.91 3.52 -14.54
N LYS A 221 -29.98 3.18 -13.64
CA LYS A 221 -28.57 3.04 -13.97
C LYS A 221 -28.27 1.67 -14.56
N LYS A 222 -27.40 1.62 -15.58
CA LYS A 222 -26.87 0.36 -16.10
C LYS A 222 -25.90 -0.26 -15.11
N LEU A 223 -25.74 -1.59 -15.12
CA LEU A 223 -24.68 -2.28 -14.40
C LEU A 223 -23.53 -2.60 -15.34
N VAL A 224 -22.32 -2.20 -14.98
CA VAL A 224 -21.09 -2.51 -15.75
C VAL A 224 -20.21 -3.44 -14.94
N LEU A 225 -19.95 -4.62 -15.50
CA LEU A 225 -19.03 -5.62 -14.93
C LEU A 225 -17.71 -5.57 -15.71
N ALA A 226 -16.72 -4.91 -15.14
CA ALA A 226 -15.39 -4.78 -15.74
C ALA A 226 -14.42 -5.81 -15.14
N GLY A 227 -14.18 -6.89 -15.88
CA GLY A 227 -13.28 -7.95 -15.49
C GLY A 227 -13.36 -9.19 -16.36
N PRO A 228 -12.33 -10.04 -16.32
CA PRO A 228 -12.29 -11.24 -17.11
C PRO A 228 -13.23 -12.32 -16.56
N PHE A 229 -13.94 -12.98 -17.46
CA PHE A 229 -14.68 -14.22 -17.19
C PHE A 229 -13.77 -15.42 -17.46
N ALA A 230 -13.57 -16.24 -16.46
CA ALA A 230 -12.89 -17.53 -16.62
C ALA A 230 -13.87 -18.61 -17.12
N GLU A 231 -13.33 -19.72 -17.62
CA GLU A 231 -14.15 -20.88 -17.99
C GLU A 231 -14.42 -21.75 -16.73
N THR A 232 -15.34 -21.27 -15.88
CA THR A 232 -15.76 -21.92 -14.63
C THR A 232 -17.28 -21.98 -14.56
N GLU A 233 -17.82 -22.92 -13.80
CA GLU A 233 -19.26 -23.04 -13.54
C GLU A 233 -19.86 -21.75 -12.99
N TYR A 234 -19.18 -21.11 -12.03
CA TYR A 234 -19.59 -19.82 -11.49
C TYR A 234 -19.72 -18.72 -12.55
N CYS A 235 -18.73 -18.60 -13.44
CA CYS A 235 -18.80 -17.63 -14.55
C CYS A 235 -19.92 -17.96 -15.53
N THR A 236 -20.22 -19.25 -15.75
CA THR A 236 -21.36 -19.69 -16.58
C THR A 236 -22.67 -19.26 -15.93
N THR A 237 -22.85 -19.47 -14.63
CA THR A 237 -24.03 -19.03 -13.87
C THR A 237 -24.22 -17.50 -13.99
N VAL A 238 -23.13 -16.72 -13.82
CA VAL A 238 -23.21 -15.25 -13.99
C VAL A 238 -23.61 -14.88 -15.43
N ARG A 239 -23.02 -15.52 -16.45
CA ARG A 239 -23.41 -15.27 -17.88
C ARG A 239 -24.87 -15.59 -18.14
N GLU A 240 -25.39 -16.70 -17.63
CA GLU A 240 -26.81 -17.08 -17.75
C GLU A 240 -27.72 -16.06 -17.09
N LYS A 241 -27.34 -15.57 -15.89
CA LYS A 241 -28.13 -14.61 -15.12
C LYS A 241 -28.26 -13.26 -15.81
N ILE A 242 -27.21 -12.82 -16.51
CA ILE A 242 -27.18 -11.54 -17.24
C ILE A 242 -27.69 -11.63 -18.68
N ALA A 243 -27.85 -12.85 -19.19
CA ALA A 243 -28.19 -13.07 -20.59
C ALA A 243 -29.49 -12.36 -21.00
N GLY A 244 -29.43 -11.62 -22.12
CA GLY A 244 -30.58 -10.89 -22.67
C GLY A 244 -30.96 -9.61 -21.93
N ASN A 245 -30.26 -9.22 -20.85
CA ASN A 245 -30.52 -7.96 -20.19
C ASN A 245 -29.66 -6.83 -20.78
N PRO A 246 -30.25 -5.85 -21.52
CA PRO A 246 -29.50 -4.79 -22.17
C PRO A 246 -28.91 -3.76 -21.19
N ASN A 247 -29.35 -3.78 -19.94
CA ASN A 247 -28.87 -2.87 -18.91
C ASN A 247 -27.64 -3.41 -18.16
N ILE A 248 -27.20 -4.66 -18.43
CA ILE A 248 -25.99 -5.22 -17.85
C ILE A 248 -24.92 -5.36 -18.93
N ILE A 249 -23.85 -4.61 -18.78
CA ILE A 249 -22.76 -4.53 -19.76
C ILE A 249 -21.52 -5.24 -19.18
N THR A 250 -20.95 -6.16 -19.94
CA THR A 250 -19.66 -6.79 -19.60
C THR A 250 -18.57 -6.22 -20.51
N THR A 251 -17.53 -5.66 -19.92
CA THR A 251 -16.44 -5.06 -20.70
C THR A 251 -15.29 -6.03 -20.97
N GLY A 252 -15.26 -7.16 -20.26
CA GLY A 252 -14.07 -8.00 -20.20
C GLY A 252 -12.91 -7.30 -19.47
N TYR A 253 -11.69 -7.67 -19.80
CA TYR A 253 -10.48 -7.07 -19.23
C TYR A 253 -10.22 -5.68 -19.81
N VAL A 254 -10.21 -4.67 -18.95
CA VAL A 254 -9.99 -3.26 -19.31
C VAL A 254 -8.84 -2.67 -18.49
N VAL A 255 -8.00 -1.87 -19.11
CA VAL A 255 -6.84 -1.19 -18.49
C VAL A 255 -6.63 0.20 -19.08
N GLY A 256 -5.71 0.95 -18.50
CA GLY A 256 -5.31 2.28 -18.98
C GLY A 256 -6.44 3.32 -18.88
N ASP A 257 -6.52 4.20 -19.87
CA ASP A 257 -7.45 5.33 -19.84
C ASP A 257 -8.92 4.90 -19.90
N ALA A 258 -9.23 3.81 -20.59
CA ALA A 258 -10.60 3.27 -20.59
C ALA A 258 -11.06 2.80 -19.20
N LEU A 259 -10.17 2.18 -18.41
CA LEU A 259 -10.48 1.84 -17.02
C LEU A 259 -10.61 3.09 -16.14
N LEU A 260 -9.73 4.06 -16.34
CA LEU A 260 -9.80 5.33 -15.62
C LEU A 260 -11.08 6.10 -15.95
N GLU A 261 -11.53 6.12 -17.22
CA GLU A 261 -12.81 6.69 -17.61
C GLU A 261 -14.00 5.96 -16.96
N LEU A 262 -13.94 4.61 -16.86
CA LEU A 262 -14.98 3.83 -16.17
C LEU A 262 -15.12 4.24 -14.70
N TYR A 263 -14.04 4.41 -13.97
CA TYR A 263 -14.09 4.93 -12.60
C TYR A 263 -14.56 6.39 -12.56
N SER A 264 -13.96 7.25 -13.38
CA SER A 264 -14.21 8.71 -13.33
C SER A 264 -15.67 9.09 -13.58
N ASN A 265 -16.41 8.27 -14.33
CA ASN A 265 -17.73 8.60 -14.81
C ASN A 265 -18.86 7.70 -14.29
N CYS A 266 -18.59 6.73 -13.39
CA CYS A 266 -19.67 5.95 -12.80
C CYS A 266 -20.47 6.76 -11.76
N ALA A 267 -21.74 6.41 -11.59
CA ALA A 267 -22.58 6.97 -10.55
C ALA A 267 -22.25 6.38 -9.16
N LEU A 268 -21.86 5.10 -9.16
CA LEU A 268 -21.60 4.33 -7.95
C LEU A 268 -20.60 3.22 -8.29
N PHE A 269 -19.55 3.07 -7.48
CA PHE A 269 -18.68 1.90 -7.49
C PHE A 269 -19.17 0.89 -6.45
N VAL A 270 -19.24 -0.39 -6.81
CA VAL A 270 -19.70 -1.44 -5.89
C VAL A 270 -18.64 -2.52 -5.73
N LEU A 271 -18.28 -2.83 -4.49
CA LEU A 271 -17.38 -3.93 -4.15
C LEU A 271 -18.12 -4.96 -3.28
N PRO A 272 -18.70 -6.01 -3.86
CA PRO A 272 -19.52 -6.98 -3.17
C PRO A 272 -18.71 -8.18 -2.65
N SER A 273 -17.44 -8.00 -2.35
CA SER A 273 -16.52 -9.08 -2.00
C SER A 273 -16.88 -9.73 -0.66
N HIS A 274 -16.78 -11.06 -0.60
CA HIS A 274 -16.94 -11.83 0.64
C HIS A 274 -15.65 -11.86 1.47
N THR A 275 -14.51 -11.66 0.83
CA THR A 275 -13.19 -11.57 1.48
C THR A 275 -12.22 -10.77 0.64
N GLU A 276 -11.40 -9.98 1.31
CA GLU A 276 -10.34 -9.17 0.72
C GLU A 276 -9.04 -9.27 1.55
N GLY A 277 -7.94 -8.82 0.99
CA GLY A 277 -6.78 -8.38 1.77
C GLY A 277 -6.86 -6.86 1.91
N LEU A 278 -6.51 -6.14 0.83
CA LEU A 278 -6.74 -4.71 0.66
C LEU A 278 -7.03 -4.45 -0.82
N SER A 279 -8.26 -4.04 -1.12
CA SER A 279 -8.75 -3.92 -2.49
C SER A 279 -8.18 -2.70 -3.22
N LEU A 280 -7.33 -2.93 -4.23
CA LEU A 280 -6.83 -1.85 -5.10
C LEU A 280 -7.96 -1.15 -5.88
N SER A 281 -8.97 -1.90 -6.33
CA SER A 281 -10.10 -1.31 -7.07
C SER A 281 -10.94 -0.38 -6.21
N LEU A 282 -11.05 -0.64 -4.91
CA LEU A 282 -11.69 0.25 -3.96
C LEU A 282 -10.86 1.52 -3.74
N LEU A 283 -9.56 1.36 -3.53
CA LEU A 283 -8.64 2.51 -3.39
C LEU A 283 -8.61 3.39 -4.64
N GLU A 284 -8.63 2.78 -5.84
CA GLU A 284 -8.74 3.52 -7.11
C GLU A 284 -10.03 4.32 -7.19
N ALA A 285 -11.18 3.72 -6.84
CA ALA A 285 -12.47 4.41 -6.83
C ALA A 285 -12.49 5.58 -5.82
N LEU A 286 -12.05 5.34 -4.58
CA LEU A 286 -11.98 6.37 -3.55
C LEU A 286 -11.05 7.52 -3.97
N SER A 287 -9.89 7.22 -4.57
CA SER A 287 -8.90 8.22 -4.99
C SER A 287 -9.39 9.18 -6.08
N LEU A 288 -10.45 8.78 -6.79
CA LEU A 288 -11.11 9.58 -7.82
C LEU A 288 -12.38 10.29 -7.31
N GLY A 289 -12.67 10.20 -6.01
CA GLY A 289 -13.87 10.78 -5.42
C GLY A 289 -15.16 10.10 -5.88
N VAL A 290 -15.10 8.80 -6.21
CA VAL A 290 -16.26 8.02 -6.63
C VAL A 290 -17.00 7.52 -5.41
N LYS A 291 -18.32 7.65 -5.40
CA LYS A 291 -19.15 7.07 -4.34
C LYS A 291 -18.99 5.55 -4.32
N CYS A 292 -18.68 4.98 -3.15
CA CYS A 292 -18.42 3.56 -2.97
C CYS A 292 -19.50 2.91 -2.09
N LEU A 293 -20.01 1.76 -2.56
CA LEU A 293 -20.87 0.86 -1.81
C LEU A 293 -20.12 -0.48 -1.65
N VAL A 294 -19.93 -0.92 -0.43
CA VAL A 294 -19.11 -2.09 -0.13
C VAL A 294 -19.85 -3.09 0.76
N SER A 295 -19.46 -4.37 0.69
CA SER A 295 -19.88 -5.36 1.67
C SER A 295 -19.33 -5.03 3.06
N ASP A 296 -20.06 -5.38 4.12
CA ASP A 296 -19.76 -5.05 5.53
C ASP A 296 -18.61 -5.88 6.15
N ILE A 297 -17.69 -6.37 5.32
CA ILE A 297 -16.48 -7.04 5.81
C ILE A 297 -15.45 -6.01 6.34
N PRO A 298 -14.73 -6.33 7.43
CA PRO A 298 -13.77 -5.40 8.04
C PRO A 298 -12.73 -4.85 7.07
N GLU A 299 -12.26 -5.66 6.12
CA GLU A 299 -11.27 -5.27 5.12
C GLU A 299 -11.76 -4.16 4.18
N ASN A 300 -13.07 -4.05 3.96
CA ASN A 300 -13.67 -3.00 3.14
C ASN A 300 -14.07 -1.78 3.97
N THR A 301 -14.73 -2.01 5.11
CA THR A 301 -15.27 -0.93 5.96
C THR A 301 -14.17 -0.09 6.59
N THR A 302 -13.06 -0.72 7.00
CA THR A 302 -11.87 0.01 7.47
C THR A 302 -11.28 0.94 6.40
N VAL A 303 -11.28 0.50 5.14
CA VAL A 303 -10.74 1.30 4.03
C VAL A 303 -11.66 2.45 3.64
N THR A 304 -12.96 2.22 3.64
CA THR A 304 -13.92 3.28 3.29
C THR A 304 -14.13 4.28 4.43
N ALA A 305 -13.97 3.87 5.68
CA ALA A 305 -14.31 4.66 6.86
C ALA A 305 -15.67 5.38 6.69
N ASP A 306 -15.73 6.69 6.90
CA ASP A 306 -16.95 7.49 6.75
C ASP A 306 -17.28 7.87 5.27
N TYR A 307 -16.42 7.47 4.32
CA TYR A 307 -16.53 7.86 2.90
C TYR A 307 -17.21 6.82 2.01
N GLY A 308 -17.56 5.65 2.57
CA GLY A 308 -18.31 4.60 1.88
C GLY A 308 -19.67 4.36 2.51
N THR A 309 -20.48 3.60 1.81
CA THR A 309 -21.74 3.05 2.33
C THR A 309 -21.66 1.54 2.32
N GLU A 310 -22.43 0.89 3.18
CA GLU A 310 -22.32 -0.54 3.40
C GLU A 310 -23.65 -1.25 3.10
N PHE A 311 -23.51 -2.52 2.75
CA PHE A 311 -24.61 -3.48 2.71
C PHE A 311 -24.16 -4.79 3.37
N ARG A 312 -25.11 -5.60 3.86
CA ARG A 312 -24.81 -6.88 4.49
C ARG A 312 -24.30 -7.88 3.45
N THR A 313 -23.12 -8.44 3.70
CA THR A 313 -22.46 -9.44 2.84
C THR A 313 -23.41 -10.64 2.59
N GLU A 314 -23.44 -11.13 1.34
CA GLU A 314 -24.30 -12.24 0.88
C GLU A 314 -25.82 -11.99 1.02
N ASP A 315 -26.25 -10.75 1.32
CA ASP A 315 -27.65 -10.35 1.40
C ASP A 315 -28.04 -9.48 0.18
N THR A 316 -28.57 -10.13 -0.86
CA THR A 316 -28.96 -9.46 -2.10
C THR A 316 -30.13 -8.48 -1.94
N ASP A 317 -30.98 -8.63 -0.90
CA ASP A 317 -32.06 -7.68 -0.60
C ASP A 317 -31.50 -6.42 0.10
N SER A 318 -30.52 -6.58 1.00
CA SER A 318 -29.74 -5.49 1.56
C SER A 318 -29.02 -4.70 0.46
N LEU A 319 -28.37 -5.42 -0.45
CA LEU A 319 -27.67 -4.81 -1.59
C LEU A 319 -28.63 -4.06 -2.52
N ALA A 320 -29.81 -4.62 -2.85
CA ALA A 320 -30.79 -3.96 -3.69
C ALA A 320 -31.24 -2.62 -3.10
N ARG A 321 -31.61 -2.59 -1.81
CA ARG A 321 -32.00 -1.35 -1.11
C ARG A 321 -30.84 -0.33 -1.07
N ALA A 322 -29.61 -0.79 -0.90
CA ALA A 322 -28.44 0.08 -0.91
C ALA A 322 -28.17 0.67 -2.31
N LEU A 323 -28.31 -0.12 -3.37
CA LEU A 323 -28.21 0.35 -4.76
C LEU A 323 -29.22 1.45 -5.07
N GLU A 324 -30.50 1.27 -4.68
CA GLU A 324 -31.56 2.29 -4.86
C GLU A 324 -31.24 3.58 -4.10
N ARG A 325 -30.85 3.46 -2.81
CA ARG A 325 -30.50 4.59 -1.96
C ARG A 325 -29.32 5.39 -2.54
N ASP A 326 -28.28 4.70 -2.97
CA ASP A 326 -27.00 5.32 -3.27
C ASP A 326 -26.90 5.85 -4.69
N THR A 327 -27.61 5.26 -5.65
CA THR A 327 -27.75 5.81 -6.99
C THR A 327 -28.63 7.06 -7.04
N ALA A 328 -29.59 7.20 -6.10
CA ALA A 328 -30.43 8.38 -5.99
C ALA A 328 -29.75 9.59 -5.33
N ARG A 329 -28.63 9.40 -4.66
CA ARG A 329 -27.93 10.44 -3.87
C ARG A 329 -26.45 10.54 -4.23
N PRO A 330 -26.08 11.25 -5.30
CA PRO A 330 -24.70 11.45 -5.66
C PRO A 330 -23.94 12.24 -4.57
N LEU A 331 -22.63 12.07 -4.48
CA LEU A 331 -21.78 12.88 -3.62
C LEU A 331 -21.78 14.35 -4.07
N THR A 332 -21.75 15.27 -3.11
CA THR A 332 -21.50 16.69 -3.41
C THR A 332 -20.02 16.89 -3.78
N PRO A 333 -19.66 18.03 -4.42
CA PRO A 333 -18.27 18.34 -4.70
C PRO A 333 -17.39 18.32 -3.46
N GLU A 334 -17.87 18.87 -2.33
CA GLU A 334 -17.15 18.93 -1.06
C GLU A 334 -16.94 17.53 -0.47
N GLN A 335 -17.93 16.65 -0.58
CA GLN A 335 -17.80 15.25 -0.14
C GLN A 335 -16.79 14.48 -1.00
N ARG A 336 -16.74 14.74 -2.32
CA ARG A 336 -15.74 14.13 -3.22
C ARG A 336 -14.33 14.61 -2.87
N GLU A 337 -14.14 15.89 -2.63
CA GLU A 337 -12.86 16.47 -2.25
C GLU A 337 -12.39 15.91 -0.91
N ALA A 338 -13.24 15.89 0.11
CA ALA A 338 -12.93 15.29 1.40
C ALA A 338 -12.55 13.81 1.30
N GLN A 339 -13.22 13.03 0.45
CA GLN A 339 -12.88 11.62 0.19
C GLN A 339 -11.51 11.48 -0.48
N VAL A 340 -11.20 12.32 -1.48
CA VAL A 340 -9.90 12.32 -2.15
C VAL A 340 -8.80 12.70 -1.16
N ASP A 341 -9.03 13.70 -0.31
CA ASP A 341 -8.08 14.13 0.72
C ASP A 341 -7.90 13.07 1.81
N TYR A 342 -8.96 12.35 2.18
CA TYR A 342 -8.85 11.18 3.04
C TYR A 342 -7.90 10.13 2.46
N VAL A 343 -8.01 9.79 1.17
CA VAL A 343 -7.07 8.85 0.53
C VAL A 343 -5.64 9.42 0.49
N ARG A 344 -5.48 10.72 0.24
CA ARG A 344 -4.17 11.40 0.30
C ARG A 344 -3.57 11.40 1.70
N ALA A 345 -4.42 11.52 2.72
CA ALA A 345 -4.02 11.57 4.13
C ALA A 345 -3.86 10.18 4.78
N GLN A 346 -4.05 9.10 4.05
CA GLN A 346 -4.03 7.72 4.57
C GLN A 346 -2.70 7.27 5.21
N THR A 347 -1.71 8.13 5.25
CA THR A 347 -0.45 7.91 5.95
C THR A 347 -0.37 8.62 7.30
N CYS A 348 -1.36 8.53 8.17
CA CYS A 348 -1.45 9.16 9.50
C CYS A 348 -1.78 10.67 9.47
N PRO A 349 -3.02 11.06 9.82
CA PRO A 349 -3.42 12.47 9.91
C PRO A 349 -2.93 13.18 11.18
N ASP A 350 -2.48 12.45 12.20
CA ASP A 350 -2.16 12.95 13.54
C ASP A 350 -0.76 13.58 13.61
N TRP A 351 -0.51 14.60 12.80
CA TRP A 351 0.74 15.35 12.86
C TRP A 351 0.50 16.86 12.70
N GLU A 352 1.42 17.63 13.24
CA GLU A 352 1.58 19.06 12.94
C GLU A 352 3.00 19.31 12.45
N ALA A 353 3.19 20.23 11.53
CA ALA A 353 4.51 20.71 11.11
C ALA A 353 4.70 22.18 11.51
N ILE A 354 5.76 22.45 12.23
CA ILE A 354 6.11 23.81 12.65
C ILE A 354 7.27 24.26 11.78
N LEU A 355 6.98 25.14 10.83
CA LEU A 355 7.95 25.73 9.93
C LEU A 355 8.57 26.95 10.60
N VAL A 356 9.85 26.88 10.94
CA VAL A 356 10.57 28.00 11.58
C VAL A 356 11.43 28.69 10.53
N ASP A 357 11.02 29.88 10.14
CA ASP A 357 11.81 30.78 9.27
C ASP A 357 12.74 31.62 10.14
N ASP A 358 14.02 31.28 10.15
CA ASP A 358 15.06 31.94 10.94
C ASP A 358 15.63 33.19 10.21
N GLY A 359 14.72 34.02 9.69
CA GLY A 359 15.09 35.29 9.03
C GLY A 359 15.73 35.05 7.66
N SER A 360 15.17 34.19 6.86
CA SER A 360 15.63 33.88 5.48
C SER A 360 15.57 35.13 4.60
N PRO A 361 16.65 35.47 3.89
CA PRO A 361 16.70 36.72 3.06
C PRO A 361 15.98 36.53 1.70
N ASP A 362 15.52 35.36 1.39
CA ASP A 362 14.86 34.98 0.15
C ASP A 362 13.32 34.83 0.32
N GLY A 363 12.64 34.20 -0.61
CA GLY A 363 11.18 33.98 -0.56
C GLY A 363 10.71 32.85 0.37
N CYS A 364 11.57 32.18 1.14
CA CYS A 364 11.22 31.00 1.95
C CYS A 364 10.12 31.29 2.97
N GLY A 365 10.15 32.42 3.67
CA GLY A 365 9.11 32.79 4.62
C GLY A 365 7.72 32.88 3.97
N ALA A 366 7.63 33.44 2.76
CA ALA A 366 6.36 33.53 2.01
C ALA A 366 5.86 32.15 1.56
N LEU A 367 6.76 31.21 1.26
CA LEU A 367 6.40 29.82 0.94
C LEU A 367 5.86 29.09 2.19
N CYS A 368 6.49 29.30 3.34
CA CYS A 368 5.98 28.76 4.61
C CYS A 368 4.56 29.26 4.92
N ASP A 369 4.33 30.56 4.76
CA ASP A 369 2.99 31.15 4.92
C ASP A 369 1.96 30.61 3.92
N ALA A 370 2.39 30.35 2.68
CA ALA A 370 1.51 29.76 1.67
C ALA A 370 1.11 28.34 2.05
N ALA A 371 2.05 27.53 2.55
CA ALA A 371 1.77 26.18 3.04
C ALA A 371 0.76 26.18 4.20
N ALA A 372 0.97 27.07 5.19
CA ALA A 372 0.06 27.19 6.34
C ALA A 372 -1.36 27.68 5.98
N ARG A 373 -1.50 28.44 4.88
CA ARG A 373 -2.83 28.80 4.36
C ARG A 373 -3.55 27.65 3.67
N GLN A 374 -2.82 26.69 3.12
CA GLN A 374 -3.37 25.53 2.40
C GLN A 374 -3.72 24.36 3.33
N ASP A 375 -2.97 24.19 4.42
CA ASP A 375 -3.17 23.07 5.35
C ASP A 375 -2.97 23.53 6.79
N ALA A 376 -4.02 23.45 7.60
CA ALA A 376 -4.03 23.91 9.00
C ALA A 376 -3.06 23.13 9.92
N ARG A 377 -2.50 22.01 9.47
CA ARG A 377 -1.47 21.25 10.19
C ARG A 377 -0.11 21.94 10.15
N PHE A 378 0.11 22.86 9.19
CA PHE A 378 1.31 23.68 9.13
C PHE A 378 1.13 24.94 9.99
N ARG A 379 2.13 25.24 10.79
CA ARG A 379 2.23 26.45 11.61
C ARG A 379 3.56 27.14 11.33
N VAL A 380 3.57 28.44 11.20
CA VAL A 380 4.78 29.20 10.86
C VAL A 380 5.23 30.02 12.04
N ILE A 381 6.53 30.07 12.26
CA ILE A 381 7.20 30.99 13.21
C ILE A 381 8.25 31.75 12.41
N HIS A 382 8.12 33.06 12.36
CA HIS A 382 9.17 33.94 11.83
C HIS A 382 9.97 34.48 12.98
N GLN A 383 11.29 34.35 12.93
CA GLN A 383 12.20 34.93 13.91
C GLN A 383 13.37 35.65 13.23
N LYS A 384 14.07 36.49 13.98
CA LYS A 384 15.34 37.03 13.51
C LYS A 384 16.39 35.95 13.54
N ASN A 385 17.23 35.89 12.49
CA ASN A 385 18.28 34.85 12.39
C ASN A 385 19.08 34.75 13.70
N ALA A 386 19.02 33.55 14.27
CA ALA A 386 19.68 33.17 15.51
C ALA A 386 20.35 31.80 15.44
N GLY A 387 20.34 31.20 14.26
CA GLY A 387 20.96 29.90 13.98
C GLY A 387 20.03 28.72 14.18
N VAL A 388 20.45 27.55 13.62
CA VAL A 388 19.65 26.31 13.53
C VAL A 388 19.19 25.82 14.91
N GLY A 389 20.05 25.86 15.94
CA GLY A 389 19.70 25.47 17.30
C GLY A 389 18.59 26.32 17.89
N ALA A 390 18.62 27.66 17.68
CA ALA A 390 17.57 28.56 18.11
C ALA A 390 16.25 28.31 17.38
N ALA A 391 16.31 28.03 16.05
CA ALA A 391 15.14 27.67 15.26
C ALA A 391 14.51 26.35 15.74
N ARG A 392 15.31 25.31 15.98
CA ARG A 392 14.83 24.03 16.54
C ARG A 392 14.21 24.20 17.93
N ASN A 393 14.81 25.04 18.82
CA ASN A 393 14.24 25.34 20.13
C ASN A 393 12.91 26.10 20.04
N ALA A 394 12.77 27.02 19.09
CA ALA A 394 11.51 27.73 18.84
C ALA A 394 10.41 26.75 18.37
N GLY A 395 10.73 25.85 17.45
CA GLY A 395 9.85 24.79 17.01
C GLY A 395 9.42 23.86 18.15
N LEU A 396 10.39 23.43 18.97
CA LEU A 396 10.14 22.57 20.14
C LEU A 396 9.22 23.24 21.15
N ALA A 397 9.43 24.52 21.45
CA ALA A 397 8.58 25.27 22.38
C ALA A 397 7.13 25.41 21.89
N ALA A 398 6.92 25.37 20.59
CA ALA A 398 5.60 25.46 19.97
C ALA A 398 4.93 24.09 19.74
N ALA A 399 5.68 22.99 19.85
CA ALA A 399 5.20 21.63 19.61
C ALA A 399 4.13 21.20 20.61
N ARG A 400 3.06 20.56 20.10
CA ARG A 400 1.93 20.03 20.89
C ARG A 400 1.83 18.51 20.83
N GLY A 401 2.47 17.88 19.83
CA GLY A 401 2.44 16.45 19.62
C GLY A 401 3.02 15.67 20.81
N THR A 402 2.62 14.41 20.97
CA THR A 402 3.19 13.50 21.96
C THR A 402 4.65 13.17 21.67
N TYR A 403 4.99 13.13 20.38
CA TYR A 403 6.34 12.93 19.88
C TYR A 403 6.79 14.12 19.05
N VAL A 404 8.10 14.31 18.97
CA VAL A 404 8.75 15.39 18.19
C VAL A 404 9.82 14.76 17.30
N GLN A 405 9.84 15.17 16.04
CA GLN A 405 10.91 14.89 15.09
C GLN A 405 11.40 16.23 14.52
N PHE A 406 12.70 16.35 14.37
CA PHE A 406 13.31 17.48 13.67
C PHE A 406 13.56 17.10 12.21
N LEU A 407 13.36 18.06 11.31
CA LEU A 407 13.59 17.90 9.88
C LEU A 407 14.30 19.14 9.36
N ASP A 408 15.41 18.95 8.69
CA ASP A 408 16.15 20.04 8.06
C ASP A 408 15.49 20.44 6.74
N SER A 409 15.69 21.70 6.31
CA SER A 409 14.99 22.27 5.16
C SER A 409 15.37 21.65 3.81
N ASP A 410 16.49 20.94 3.74
CA ASP A 410 17.02 20.23 2.58
C ASP A 410 16.73 18.72 2.62
N ASP A 411 16.11 18.24 3.71
CA ASP A 411 15.67 16.86 3.86
C ASP A 411 14.22 16.65 3.37
N ALA A 412 13.88 15.41 3.03
CA ALA A 412 12.54 14.99 2.67
C ALA A 412 12.12 13.75 3.46
N LEU A 413 10.83 13.68 3.80
CA LEU A 413 10.24 12.51 4.45
C LEU A 413 9.65 11.56 3.41
N GLU A 414 9.88 10.25 3.59
CA GLU A 414 9.11 9.24 2.85
C GLU A 414 7.62 9.36 3.21
N PRO A 415 6.70 9.22 2.24
CA PRO A 415 5.27 9.44 2.46
C PRO A 415 4.65 8.67 3.63
N GLN A 416 5.15 7.45 3.89
CA GLN A 416 4.67 6.58 4.97
C GLN A 416 5.42 6.73 6.28
N MET A 417 6.43 7.61 6.36
CA MET A 417 7.33 7.70 7.51
C MET A 417 6.59 8.06 8.80
N VAL A 418 5.74 9.09 8.77
CA VAL A 418 4.98 9.53 9.95
C VAL A 418 4.08 8.40 10.46
N GLU A 419 3.41 7.67 9.56
CA GLU A 419 2.59 6.50 9.90
C GLU A 419 3.42 5.41 10.57
N VAL A 420 4.55 5.03 9.97
CA VAL A 420 5.45 4.00 10.52
C VAL A 420 5.95 4.39 11.91
N LEU A 421 6.37 5.62 12.09
CA LEU A 421 6.86 6.12 13.37
C LEU A 421 5.74 6.18 14.42
N CYS A 422 4.56 6.68 14.08
CA CYS A 422 3.40 6.71 14.98
C CYS A 422 2.97 5.30 15.39
N ARG A 423 2.96 4.35 14.47
CA ARG A 423 2.66 2.95 14.75
C ARG A 423 3.71 2.33 15.67
N THR A 424 4.98 2.49 15.37
CA THR A 424 6.08 2.00 16.22
C THR A 424 5.98 2.58 17.62
N ALA A 425 5.72 3.88 17.74
CA ALA A 425 5.53 4.56 19.01
C ALA A 425 4.38 3.97 19.82
N ARG A 426 3.24 3.71 19.20
CA ARG A 426 2.06 3.08 19.86
C ARG A 426 2.32 1.64 20.28
N GLN A 427 3.03 0.86 19.46
CA GLN A 427 3.31 -0.56 19.71
C GLN A 427 4.37 -0.77 20.78
N THR A 428 5.42 0.04 20.80
CA THR A 428 6.56 -0.15 21.69
C THR A 428 6.49 0.69 22.96
N ASP A 429 5.66 1.74 22.96
CA ASP A 429 5.63 2.80 23.99
C ASP A 429 7.02 3.39 24.26
N ALA A 430 7.86 3.46 23.22
CA ALA A 430 9.22 3.91 23.32
C ALA A 430 9.32 5.43 23.58
N ASP A 431 10.32 5.84 24.33
CA ASP A 431 10.63 7.26 24.57
C ASP A 431 11.52 7.86 23.46
N LEU A 432 12.29 7.00 22.78
CA LEU A 432 13.12 7.33 21.63
C LEU A 432 12.99 6.26 20.55
N ILE A 433 12.77 6.66 19.32
CA ILE A 433 12.77 5.77 18.15
C ILE A 433 13.83 6.26 17.18
N LEU A 434 14.77 5.38 16.87
CA LEU A 434 15.81 5.59 15.87
C LEU A 434 15.39 4.97 14.55
N PHE A 435 15.63 5.67 13.45
CA PHE A 435 15.27 5.17 12.13
C PHE A 435 16.36 5.49 11.09
N GLY A 436 16.40 4.68 10.03
CA GLY A 436 17.29 4.87 8.90
C GLY A 436 16.82 5.94 7.93
N GLY A 437 17.57 6.16 6.88
CA GLY A 437 17.25 7.07 5.80
C GLY A 437 18.08 6.80 4.57
N TYR A 438 17.93 7.66 3.59
CA TYR A 438 18.73 7.63 2.37
C TYR A 438 19.44 8.97 2.21
N GLU A 439 20.69 8.94 1.74
CA GLU A 439 21.41 10.12 1.28
C GLU A 439 21.41 10.11 -0.25
N GLU A 440 20.69 11.05 -0.84
CA GLU A 440 20.65 11.19 -2.29
C GLU A 440 21.74 12.14 -2.76
N HIS A 441 22.53 11.70 -3.73
CA HIS A 441 23.63 12.48 -4.31
C HIS A 441 23.19 13.09 -5.63
N TYR A 442 23.43 14.38 -5.80
CA TYR A 442 23.09 15.13 -7.00
C TYR A 442 24.36 15.79 -7.59
N ALA A 443 24.47 15.80 -8.91
CA ALA A 443 25.44 16.61 -9.62
C ALA A 443 25.05 18.10 -9.59
N ALA A 444 25.98 18.99 -9.94
CA ALA A 444 25.74 20.43 -9.95
C ALA A 444 24.62 20.89 -10.90
N ASP A 445 24.24 20.06 -11.88
CA ASP A 445 23.14 20.30 -12.82
C ASP A 445 21.77 19.77 -12.32
N GLY A 446 21.73 19.25 -11.07
CA GLY A 446 20.53 18.68 -10.48
C GLY A 446 20.25 17.21 -10.87
N THR A 447 21.14 16.56 -11.63
CA THR A 447 20.99 15.15 -11.99
C THR A 447 21.35 14.28 -10.79
N ARG A 448 20.45 13.35 -10.41
CA ARG A 448 20.71 12.38 -9.34
C ARG A 448 21.82 11.41 -9.77
N THR A 449 22.92 11.37 -9.03
CA THR A 449 24.10 10.56 -9.31
C THR A 449 24.20 9.29 -8.49
N GLY A 450 23.49 9.22 -7.35
CA GLY A 450 23.52 8.06 -6.49
C GLY A 450 22.57 8.16 -5.30
N CYS A 451 22.53 7.09 -4.51
CA CYS A 451 21.80 7.01 -3.25
C CYS A 451 22.57 6.09 -2.32
N THR A 452 22.81 6.52 -1.10
CA THR A 452 23.42 5.72 -0.04
C THR A 452 22.35 5.38 0.99
N ASP A 453 22.18 4.11 1.28
CA ASP A 453 21.27 3.63 2.34
C ASP A 453 21.96 3.81 3.70
N ILE A 454 21.28 4.43 4.64
CA ILE A 454 21.77 4.66 6.00
C ILE A 454 20.88 3.86 6.94
N ALA A 455 21.26 2.60 7.17
CA ALA A 455 20.60 1.74 8.13
C ALA A 455 20.84 2.22 9.58
N PRO A 456 19.89 2.01 10.50
CA PRO A 456 20.13 2.22 11.91
C PRO A 456 21.22 1.25 12.39
N VAL A 457 22.10 1.73 13.26
CA VAL A 457 23.22 0.92 13.83
C VAL A 457 22.69 -0.10 14.83
N LEU A 458 21.48 0.13 15.38
CA LEU A 458 20.83 -0.70 16.39
C LEU A 458 19.44 -1.12 15.90
N GLU A 459 19.15 -2.41 16.03
CA GLU A 459 17.82 -2.97 15.78
C GLU A 459 17.26 -3.60 17.04
N GLY A 460 15.97 -3.42 17.30
CA GLY A 460 15.26 -4.02 18.44
C GLY A 460 14.66 -3.01 19.40
N VAL A 461 13.99 -3.53 20.44
CA VAL A 461 13.39 -2.75 21.53
C VAL A 461 14.20 -2.93 22.80
N TYR A 462 14.79 -1.86 23.28
CA TYR A 462 15.59 -1.83 24.50
C TYR A 462 14.76 -1.21 25.62
N ARG A 463 14.77 -1.81 26.83
CA ARG A 463 14.00 -1.36 27.99
C ARG A 463 14.91 -1.13 29.21
N GLY A 464 14.52 -0.21 30.05
CA GLY A 464 15.27 0.17 31.26
C GLY A 464 16.28 1.29 30.97
N ASP A 465 17.40 1.30 31.65
CA ASP A 465 18.50 2.25 31.44
C ASP A 465 19.70 1.55 30.74
N PRO A 466 19.61 1.32 29.42
CA PRO A 466 20.68 0.73 28.63
C PRO A 466 21.75 1.75 28.20
N CYS A 467 21.58 3.04 28.53
CA CYS A 467 22.35 4.17 28.04
C CYS A 467 23.88 3.98 28.09
N PRO A 468 24.50 3.48 29.20
CA PRO A 468 25.95 3.32 29.24
C PRO A 468 26.50 2.32 28.23
N GLN A 469 25.70 1.32 27.82
CA GLN A 469 26.09 0.28 26.87
C GLN A 469 25.84 0.68 25.42
N LEU A 470 24.80 1.50 25.18
CA LEU A 470 24.37 1.93 23.85
C LEU A 470 24.95 3.29 23.45
N PHE A 471 25.43 4.08 24.42
CA PHE A 471 25.91 5.45 24.18
C PHE A 471 26.97 5.58 23.05
N PRO A 472 27.97 4.68 22.94
CA PRO A 472 28.93 4.78 21.83
C PRO A 472 28.31 4.54 20.45
N GLN A 473 27.21 3.78 20.38
CA GLN A 473 26.47 3.49 19.16
C GLN A 473 25.46 4.60 18.86
N LEU A 474 24.83 5.18 19.88
CA LEU A 474 23.94 6.32 19.75
C LEU A 474 24.70 7.57 19.31
N SER A 475 25.92 7.81 19.78
CA SER A 475 26.74 8.93 19.34
C SER A 475 27.19 8.84 17.88
N ALA A 476 27.26 7.62 17.30
CA ALA A 476 27.49 7.43 15.88
C ALA A 476 26.24 7.71 15.02
N MET A 477 25.05 7.81 15.64
CA MET A 477 23.78 8.13 15.00
C MET A 477 23.32 9.59 15.31
N SER A 478 24.25 10.49 15.50
CA SER A 478 24.08 11.83 16.07
C SER A 478 23.18 12.81 15.27
N LEU A 479 22.56 12.38 14.17
CA LEU A 479 21.65 13.27 13.44
C LEU A 479 20.26 13.25 14.10
N VAL A 480 19.90 14.34 14.74
CA VAL A 480 18.60 14.57 15.37
C VAL A 480 17.42 14.41 14.39
N THR A 481 17.69 14.60 13.09
CA THR A 481 16.70 14.42 12.01
C THR A 481 16.29 12.96 11.77
N ARG A 482 17.03 11.99 12.33
CA ARG A 482 16.72 10.54 12.25
C ARG A 482 16.24 9.96 13.58
N GLN A 483 15.66 10.78 14.42
CA GLN A 483 15.20 10.43 15.75
C GLN A 483 13.80 10.97 16.00
N LEU A 484 12.92 10.15 16.55
CA LEU A 484 11.62 10.57 17.05
C LEU A 484 11.62 10.48 18.57
N PHE A 485 11.48 11.60 19.23
CA PHE A 485 11.55 11.76 20.68
C PHE A 485 10.15 11.83 21.28
N ARG A 486 9.91 11.17 22.40
CA ARG A 486 8.74 11.49 23.21
C ARG A 486 8.94 12.86 23.85
N ARG A 487 8.07 13.83 23.51
CA ARG A 487 8.20 15.24 23.94
C ARG A 487 8.36 15.40 25.47
N ARG A 488 7.63 14.60 26.24
CA ARG A 488 7.75 14.58 27.71
C ARG A 488 9.19 14.38 28.19
N CYS A 489 9.95 13.48 27.58
CA CYS A 489 11.32 13.20 27.98
C CYS A 489 12.26 14.37 27.72
N ILE A 490 12.05 15.11 26.61
CA ILE A 490 12.79 16.34 26.32
C ILE A 490 12.46 17.43 27.37
N GLU A 491 11.18 17.56 27.75
CA GLU A 491 10.72 18.56 28.71
C GLU A 491 11.25 18.26 30.13
N GLU A 492 11.11 17.02 30.59
CA GLU A 492 11.59 16.58 31.91
C GLU A 492 13.12 16.64 32.01
N GLY A 493 13.84 16.29 30.94
CA GLY A 493 15.28 16.39 30.85
C GLY A 493 15.80 17.80 30.64
N ASN A 494 14.91 18.78 30.41
CA ASN A 494 15.24 20.16 30.05
C ASN A 494 16.24 20.26 28.87
N CYS A 495 16.12 19.32 27.90
CA CYS A 495 17.00 19.27 26.74
C CYS A 495 16.73 20.45 25.82
N ARG A 496 17.80 21.16 25.42
CA ARG A 496 17.74 22.31 24.49
C ARG A 496 18.97 22.31 23.60
N PHE A 497 18.81 22.73 22.36
CA PHE A 497 19.94 22.99 21.48
C PHE A 497 20.74 24.19 21.99
N THR A 498 22.04 24.11 21.88
CA THR A 498 22.98 25.15 22.32
C THR A 498 23.44 26.03 21.15
N ASP A 499 24.12 27.11 21.43
CA ASP A 499 24.61 28.05 20.42
C ASP A 499 25.91 27.57 19.71
N TYR A 500 26.25 26.27 19.82
CA TYR A 500 27.40 25.72 19.13
C TYR A 500 27.08 25.57 17.62
N LYS A 501 28.03 26.03 16.78
CA LYS A 501 27.88 26.00 15.32
C LYS A 501 28.19 24.64 14.65
N ILE A 502 28.73 23.70 15.42
CA ILE A 502 29.16 22.38 14.92
C ILE A 502 28.73 21.34 15.98
N ALA A 503 28.09 20.28 15.54
CA ALA A 503 27.65 19.15 16.35
C ALA A 503 26.68 19.52 17.51
N GLU A 504 25.82 20.55 17.34
CA GLU A 504 24.78 20.90 18.30
C GLU A 504 23.84 19.75 18.58
N ASP A 505 23.64 18.85 17.63
CA ASP A 505 22.80 17.65 17.77
C ASP A 505 23.37 16.65 18.78
N ALA A 506 24.69 16.59 18.90
CA ALA A 506 25.36 15.69 19.85
C ALA A 506 25.26 16.18 21.32
N LEU A 507 24.83 17.44 21.50
CA LEU A 507 24.65 18.05 22.82
C LEU A 507 23.17 18.10 23.24
N PHE A 508 22.23 17.84 22.34
CA PHE A 508 20.80 17.72 22.60
C PHE A 508 20.47 16.37 23.27
#